data_acaa0ff7124a7fa6edc51a182a934604
#
_entry.id   acaa0ff7124a7fa6edc51a182a934604
#
_cell.length_a   1.000
_cell.length_b   1.000
_cell.length_c   1.000
_cell.angle_alpha   90.00
_cell.angle_beta   90.00
_cell.angle_gamma   90.00
#
_symmetry.space_group_name_H-M   'P 1'
#
loop_
_entity.id
_entity.type
_entity.pdbx_description
1 polymer ?
#
loop_
_entity_poly.entity_id
_entity_poly.type
_entity_poly.pdbx_seq_one_letter_code
_entity_poly.pdbx_strand_id
1 'polypeptide(L)'
;MKPEANLQLMREILDDHVTFYLDRDNRLQVYVEYPCYNGAIAMEPVESRMFLAFLGHQYREESDEMIRPDFSDLINIRIENVCYRQQNPVQVHRRVAGSISKGKIAYFLADDYWTTWLVSPQGSKKGRSKSLKFLKLSLDEEQVAPNGDCDLLQVMAKYVNLSQDELILFVVWLVQSFSRSSSHFAAVLSSSKGTGKSTLTKVIRALVDPSKSGVALMPSNEGDLKTLLGNSYLVAFDNTGALNKKFSDILCAAITGSKEAKRKLYTDCDQVILNLHNLIVINGIDIVPYKSDLAERSLLFELQQISKENRKTDAEFWSSFAEDRPLILGAIFRVLSKAMALMPEIKTTALHRMADANREFLAIALALGITEEAFQKILWGNSKKLQAAYAQNNPFVDCVATFVKLKGSVYKSASEVYGEVLASIPGNRNFFPDSPSAFSRRLNEEKDALEQVGIRFSKAKRSDANYLRLEKIPKSQLTKAQKEAIARKSDILDIASTEE
;
A
#
# COMPACT_ATOMS: atom_id res chain seq x y z
N MET A 1 -50.43 -13.66 -11.96
CA MET A 1 -50.65 -12.23 -12.32
C MET A 1 -50.49 -12.01 -13.81
N LYS A 2 -51.12 -11.01 -14.42
CA LYS A 2 -50.85 -10.65 -15.81
C LYS A 2 -49.42 -10.08 -15.92
N PRO A 3 -48.67 -10.28 -17.05
CA PRO A 3 -47.30 -9.76 -17.21
C PRO A 3 -47.13 -8.26 -16.88
N GLU A 4 -48.12 -7.46 -17.23
CA GLU A 4 -48.10 -6.02 -16.93
C GLU A 4 -48.18 -5.70 -15.43
N ALA A 5 -48.97 -6.49 -14.66
CA ALA A 5 -49.09 -6.30 -13.19
C ALA A 5 -47.79 -6.68 -12.49
N ASN A 6 -47.09 -7.70 -12.97
CA ASN A 6 -45.76 -8.11 -12.46
C ASN A 6 -44.71 -7.03 -12.70
N LEU A 7 -44.71 -6.40 -13.89
CA LEU A 7 -43.84 -5.29 -14.22
C LEU A 7 -44.10 -4.06 -13.35
N GLN A 8 -45.36 -3.76 -13.04
CA GLN A 8 -45.72 -2.64 -12.19
C GLN A 8 -45.23 -2.88 -10.76
N LEU A 9 -45.48 -4.04 -10.18
CA LEU A 9 -45.04 -4.38 -8.84
C LEU A 9 -43.49 -4.34 -8.73
N MET A 10 -42.77 -4.84 -9.74
CA MET A 10 -41.30 -4.76 -9.80
C MET A 10 -40.81 -3.31 -9.80
N ARG A 11 -41.50 -2.39 -10.49
CA ARG A 11 -41.19 -0.96 -10.49
C ARG A 11 -41.39 -0.35 -9.11
N GLU A 12 -42.49 -0.66 -8.46
CA GLU A 12 -42.81 -0.17 -7.11
C GLU A 12 -41.77 -0.62 -6.10
N ILE A 13 -41.35 -1.88 -6.11
CA ILE A 13 -40.24 -2.40 -5.26
C ILE A 13 -38.96 -1.63 -5.47
N LEU A 14 -38.57 -1.36 -6.72
CA LEU A 14 -37.37 -0.60 -7.04
C LEU A 14 -37.47 0.87 -6.62
N ASP A 15 -38.64 1.49 -6.77
CA ASP A 15 -38.87 2.90 -6.43
C ASP A 15 -38.93 3.12 -4.91
N ASP A 16 -39.52 2.20 -4.17
CA ASP A 16 -39.77 2.34 -2.73
C ASP A 16 -38.57 1.90 -1.86
N HIS A 17 -37.79 0.92 -2.34
CA HIS A 17 -36.76 0.28 -1.51
C HIS A 17 -35.33 0.48 -1.99
N VAL A 18 -35.11 0.95 -3.23
CA VAL A 18 -33.76 0.95 -3.83
C VAL A 18 -33.33 2.34 -4.25
N THR A 19 -32.16 2.77 -3.78
CA THR A 19 -31.52 3.98 -4.28
C THR A 19 -30.34 3.61 -5.18
N PHE A 20 -30.35 4.10 -6.41
CA PHE A 20 -29.27 3.88 -7.38
C PHE A 20 -28.25 5.00 -7.33
N TYR A 21 -26.99 4.65 -7.45
CA TYR A 21 -25.84 5.57 -7.45
C TYR A 21 -24.93 5.28 -8.63
N LEU A 22 -24.48 6.34 -9.30
CA LEU A 22 -23.45 6.25 -10.33
C LEU A 22 -22.08 6.43 -9.69
N ASP A 23 -21.12 5.57 -10.03
CA ASP A 23 -19.74 5.79 -9.63
C ASP A 23 -19.21 7.11 -10.23
N ARG A 24 -18.62 7.96 -9.39
CA ARG A 24 -18.12 9.28 -9.82
C ARG A 24 -16.98 9.17 -10.83
N ASP A 25 -16.14 8.17 -10.71
CA ASP A 25 -14.94 7.98 -11.51
C ASP A 25 -15.19 7.02 -12.70
N ASN A 26 -16.18 6.14 -12.57
CA ASN A 26 -16.51 5.14 -13.58
C ASN A 26 -17.99 5.19 -13.97
N ARG A 27 -18.30 5.93 -15.00
CA ARG A 27 -19.68 6.18 -15.47
C ARG A 27 -20.45 4.92 -15.92
N LEU A 28 -19.80 3.78 -16.01
CA LEU A 28 -20.42 2.50 -16.36
C LEU A 28 -20.67 1.61 -15.16
N GLN A 29 -20.26 2.06 -13.95
CA GLN A 29 -20.45 1.31 -12.72
C GLN A 29 -21.58 1.93 -11.89
N VAL A 30 -22.61 1.13 -11.63
CA VAL A 30 -23.76 1.52 -10.81
C VAL A 30 -23.77 0.71 -9.53
N TYR A 31 -24.07 1.39 -8.43
CA TYR A 31 -24.26 0.78 -7.12
C TYR A 31 -25.71 0.98 -6.66
N VAL A 32 -26.16 0.09 -5.79
CA VAL A 32 -27.48 0.14 -5.19
C VAL A 32 -27.39 0.16 -3.67
N GLU A 33 -28.26 0.95 -3.06
CA GLU A 33 -28.47 0.96 -1.60
C GLU A 33 -29.88 0.45 -1.32
N TYR A 34 -30.01 -0.56 -0.45
CA TYR A 34 -31.27 -1.22 -0.14
C TYR A 34 -31.30 -1.73 1.31
N PRO A 35 -32.49 -1.92 1.93
CA PRO A 35 -32.60 -2.44 3.28
C PRO A 35 -32.32 -3.94 3.33
N CYS A 36 -31.58 -4.37 4.35
CA CYS A 36 -31.35 -5.78 4.67
C CYS A 36 -32.38 -6.30 5.65
N TYR A 37 -32.49 -7.64 5.77
CA TYR A 37 -33.39 -8.33 6.71
C TYR A 37 -33.17 -7.95 8.18
N ASN A 38 -31.97 -7.49 8.55
CA ASN A 38 -31.61 -7.06 9.91
C ASN A 38 -31.82 -5.54 10.16
N GLY A 39 -32.46 -4.84 9.23
CA GLY A 39 -32.69 -3.39 9.29
C GLY A 39 -31.49 -2.53 8.93
N ALA A 40 -30.34 -3.14 8.57
CA ALA A 40 -29.23 -2.42 7.99
C ALA A 40 -29.56 -1.98 6.55
N ILE A 41 -28.77 -1.06 6.02
CA ILE A 41 -28.85 -0.67 4.61
C ILE A 41 -27.56 -1.07 3.94
N ALA A 42 -27.62 -2.04 3.05
CA ALA A 42 -26.48 -2.49 2.25
C ALA A 42 -26.15 -1.50 1.13
N MET A 43 -24.91 -1.51 0.68
CA MET A 43 -24.49 -0.88 -0.56
C MET A 43 -23.61 -1.85 -1.34
N GLU A 44 -24.05 -2.20 -2.54
CA GLU A 44 -23.42 -3.21 -3.38
C GLU A 44 -23.45 -2.81 -4.87
N PRO A 45 -22.62 -3.46 -5.71
CA PRO A 45 -22.82 -3.36 -7.15
C PRO A 45 -24.20 -3.87 -7.56
N VAL A 46 -24.79 -3.27 -8.58
CA VAL A 46 -26.13 -3.62 -9.04
C VAL A 46 -26.25 -5.07 -9.54
N GLU A 47 -25.13 -5.67 -9.97
CA GLU A 47 -25.07 -7.07 -10.39
C GLU A 47 -24.90 -8.07 -9.23
N SER A 48 -24.90 -7.57 -7.97
CA SER A 48 -24.71 -8.40 -6.79
C SER A 48 -25.79 -9.46 -6.65
N ARG A 49 -25.39 -10.69 -6.33
CA ARG A 49 -26.34 -11.78 -6.02
C ARG A 49 -27.20 -11.49 -4.80
N MET A 50 -26.66 -10.76 -3.83
CA MET A 50 -27.42 -10.39 -2.62
C MET A 50 -28.51 -9.39 -2.94
N PHE A 51 -28.25 -8.41 -3.80
CA PHE A 51 -29.26 -7.47 -4.28
C PHE A 51 -30.36 -8.21 -5.07
N LEU A 52 -30.02 -9.11 -5.97
CA LEU A 52 -30.98 -9.93 -6.71
C LEU A 52 -31.82 -10.83 -5.77
N ALA A 53 -31.20 -11.36 -4.73
CA ALA A 53 -31.91 -12.13 -3.71
C ALA A 53 -32.89 -11.27 -2.91
N PHE A 54 -32.50 -10.05 -2.55
CA PHE A 54 -33.37 -9.06 -1.92
C PHE A 54 -34.59 -8.76 -2.80
N LEU A 55 -34.41 -8.44 -4.07
CA LEU A 55 -35.52 -8.17 -4.99
C LEU A 55 -36.48 -9.38 -5.09
N GLY A 56 -35.94 -10.59 -5.21
CA GLY A 56 -36.74 -11.80 -5.24
C GLY A 56 -37.50 -12.07 -3.94
N HIS A 57 -36.94 -11.65 -2.79
CA HIS A 57 -37.62 -11.75 -1.50
C HIS A 57 -38.77 -10.74 -1.42
N GLN A 58 -38.53 -9.45 -1.70
CA GLN A 58 -39.56 -8.40 -1.69
C GLN A 58 -40.71 -8.74 -2.65
N TYR A 59 -40.40 -9.19 -3.86
CA TYR A 59 -41.43 -9.58 -4.80
C TYR A 59 -42.34 -10.70 -4.25
N ARG A 60 -41.78 -11.70 -3.57
CA ARG A 60 -42.59 -12.81 -2.97
C ARG A 60 -43.45 -12.33 -1.82
N GLU A 61 -42.94 -11.45 -0.97
CA GLU A 61 -43.70 -10.90 0.15
C GLU A 61 -44.93 -10.07 -0.33
N GLU A 62 -44.79 -9.35 -1.46
CA GLU A 62 -45.84 -8.48 -1.97
C GLU A 62 -46.78 -9.18 -2.97
N SER A 63 -46.32 -10.21 -3.68
CA SER A 63 -47.12 -10.94 -4.67
C SER A 63 -47.71 -12.25 -4.20
N ASP A 64 -47.21 -12.79 -3.07
CA ASP A 64 -47.50 -14.14 -2.57
C ASP A 64 -47.17 -15.28 -3.63
N GLU A 65 -46.30 -14.96 -4.58
CA GLU A 65 -45.87 -15.90 -5.62
C GLU A 65 -44.54 -16.56 -5.28
N MET A 66 -44.46 -17.88 -5.52
CA MET A 66 -43.24 -18.69 -5.27
C MET A 66 -42.19 -18.59 -6.36
N ILE A 67 -42.56 -18.06 -7.54
CA ILE A 67 -41.68 -17.95 -8.70
C ILE A 67 -40.80 -16.70 -8.56
N ARG A 68 -39.48 -16.87 -8.78
CA ARG A 68 -38.55 -15.76 -8.83
C ARG A 68 -38.69 -15.03 -10.17
N PRO A 69 -39.09 -13.76 -10.19
CA PRO A 69 -39.20 -13.00 -11.43
C PRO A 69 -37.84 -12.68 -12.03
N ASP A 70 -37.81 -12.44 -13.34
CA ASP A 70 -36.65 -11.88 -14.01
C ASP A 70 -36.68 -10.34 -13.96
N PHE A 71 -35.76 -9.77 -13.18
CA PHE A 71 -35.64 -8.31 -13.04
C PHE A 71 -34.67 -7.67 -14.06
N SER A 72 -34.03 -8.47 -14.93
CA SER A 72 -32.90 -8.01 -15.74
C SER A 72 -33.24 -6.79 -16.60
N ASP A 73 -34.36 -6.79 -17.29
CA ASP A 73 -34.76 -5.68 -18.16
C ASP A 73 -35.02 -4.39 -17.40
N LEU A 74 -35.72 -4.48 -16.26
CA LEU A 74 -36.00 -3.30 -15.44
C LEU A 74 -34.71 -2.74 -14.81
N ILE A 75 -33.82 -3.60 -14.34
CA ILE A 75 -32.53 -3.19 -13.80
C ILE A 75 -31.69 -2.52 -14.90
N ASN A 76 -31.64 -3.08 -16.10
CA ASN A 76 -30.93 -2.49 -17.24
C ASN A 76 -31.48 -1.11 -17.59
N ILE A 77 -32.81 -0.95 -17.70
CA ILE A 77 -33.45 0.35 -17.92
C ILE A 77 -33.08 1.35 -16.81
N ARG A 78 -33.07 0.93 -15.55
CA ARG A 78 -32.64 1.79 -14.43
C ARG A 78 -31.19 2.19 -14.52
N ILE A 79 -30.29 1.26 -14.85
CA ILE A 79 -28.86 1.53 -15.07
C ILE A 79 -28.69 2.58 -16.16
N GLU A 80 -29.33 2.38 -17.31
CA GLU A 80 -29.29 3.31 -18.44
C GLU A 80 -29.78 4.71 -18.06
N ASN A 81 -30.89 4.80 -17.33
CA ASN A 81 -31.41 6.07 -16.83
C ASN A 81 -30.46 6.78 -15.86
N VAL A 82 -29.88 6.04 -14.92
CA VAL A 82 -28.91 6.58 -13.93
C VAL A 82 -27.66 7.07 -14.67
N CYS A 83 -27.15 6.31 -15.63
CA CYS A 83 -26.01 6.70 -16.46
C CYS A 83 -26.31 7.92 -17.32
N TYR A 84 -27.46 7.93 -18.03
CA TYR A 84 -27.87 9.03 -18.89
C TYR A 84 -28.06 10.34 -18.14
N ARG A 85 -28.77 10.30 -17.00
CA ARG A 85 -29.06 11.48 -16.18
C ARG A 85 -27.94 11.84 -15.21
N GLN A 86 -26.87 11.03 -15.11
CA GLN A 86 -25.77 11.17 -14.16
C GLN A 86 -26.29 11.33 -12.71
N GLN A 87 -27.26 10.49 -12.34
CA GLN A 87 -27.94 10.58 -11.05
C GLN A 87 -27.04 10.13 -9.90
N ASN A 88 -27.18 10.82 -8.76
CA ASN A 88 -26.54 10.46 -7.50
C ASN A 88 -25.06 10.07 -7.63
N PRO A 89 -24.18 10.92 -8.19
CA PRO A 89 -22.78 10.56 -8.34
C PRO A 89 -22.12 10.34 -6.98
N VAL A 90 -21.52 9.18 -6.78
CA VAL A 90 -20.94 8.78 -5.50
C VAL A 90 -19.51 8.32 -5.67
N GLN A 91 -18.67 8.60 -4.67
CA GLN A 91 -17.38 7.93 -4.51
C GLN A 91 -17.55 6.83 -3.46
N VAL A 92 -17.28 5.60 -3.87
CA VAL A 92 -17.33 4.44 -2.95
C VAL A 92 -15.96 4.18 -2.34
N HIS A 93 -15.99 3.80 -1.08
CA HIS A 93 -14.79 3.50 -0.30
C HIS A 93 -14.77 2.01 0.08
N ARG A 94 -13.57 1.49 0.32
CA ARG A 94 -13.40 0.11 0.82
C ARG A 94 -13.45 0.09 2.35
N ARG A 95 -12.33 0.32 3.01
CA ARG A 95 -12.21 0.24 4.48
C ARG A 95 -12.17 1.61 5.15
N VAL A 96 -11.53 2.58 4.52
CA VAL A 96 -11.30 3.91 5.09
C VAL A 96 -11.76 5.00 4.13
N ALA A 97 -12.38 6.03 4.65
CA ALA A 97 -12.70 7.27 3.96
C ALA A 97 -12.28 8.49 4.78
N GLY A 98 -11.84 9.55 4.12
CA GLY A 98 -11.35 10.76 4.78
C GLY A 98 -9.90 10.66 5.23
N SER A 99 -9.37 11.71 5.84
CA SER A 99 -7.96 11.78 6.26
C SER A 99 -7.77 12.66 7.48
N ILE A 100 -6.62 12.51 8.13
CA ILE A 100 -6.16 13.37 9.22
C ILE A 100 -6.17 14.83 8.76
N SER A 101 -5.59 15.11 7.61
CA SER A 101 -5.52 16.47 7.01
C SER A 101 -6.88 17.11 6.77
N LYS A 102 -7.94 16.30 6.55
CA LYS A 102 -9.32 16.77 6.38
C LYS A 102 -10.10 16.84 7.69
N GLY A 103 -9.51 16.44 8.82
CA GLY A 103 -10.12 16.44 10.13
C GLY A 103 -11.33 15.49 10.28
N LYS A 104 -11.47 14.51 9.39
CA LYS A 104 -12.57 13.55 9.41
C LYS A 104 -12.16 12.24 8.79
N ILE A 105 -12.34 11.14 9.52
CA ILE A 105 -12.16 9.78 9.04
C ILE A 105 -13.42 8.97 9.36
N ALA A 106 -13.79 8.10 8.45
CA ALA A 106 -14.75 7.03 8.68
C ALA A 106 -14.05 5.70 8.39
N TYR A 107 -14.07 4.80 9.34
CA TYR A 107 -13.55 3.44 9.24
C TYR A 107 -14.71 2.46 9.20
N PHE A 108 -14.80 1.65 8.15
CA PHE A 108 -15.86 0.68 7.93
C PHE A 108 -15.54 -0.65 8.60
N LEU A 109 -16.41 -1.13 9.50
CA LEU A 109 -16.20 -2.39 10.21
C LEU A 109 -16.47 -3.63 9.32
N ALA A 110 -17.16 -3.46 8.21
CA ALA A 110 -17.61 -4.54 7.32
C ALA A 110 -18.45 -5.61 8.01
N ASP A 111 -19.13 -5.23 9.09
CA ASP A 111 -20.15 -6.05 9.76
C ASP A 111 -21.45 -6.11 8.92
N ASP A 112 -22.40 -6.92 9.35
CA ASP A 112 -23.70 -7.08 8.67
C ASP A 112 -24.63 -5.88 8.86
N TYR A 113 -24.24 -4.91 9.69
CA TYR A 113 -24.97 -3.68 9.95
C TYR A 113 -24.42 -2.47 9.18
N TRP A 114 -23.39 -2.63 8.32
CA TRP A 114 -22.69 -1.54 7.65
C TRP A 114 -22.20 -0.46 8.62
N THR A 115 -21.76 -0.88 9.79
CA THR A 115 -21.28 0.03 10.83
C THR A 115 -20.00 0.74 10.40
N THR A 116 -19.94 2.04 10.66
CA THR A 116 -18.72 2.83 10.54
C THR A 116 -18.30 3.37 11.90
N TRP A 117 -17.00 3.58 12.07
CA TRP A 117 -16.43 4.30 13.20
C TRP A 117 -15.97 5.66 12.71
N LEU A 118 -16.59 6.72 13.24
CA LEU A 118 -16.32 8.10 12.84
C LEU A 118 -15.30 8.70 13.79
N VAL A 119 -14.21 9.25 13.24
CA VAL A 119 -13.13 9.90 13.98
C VAL A 119 -13.03 11.36 13.55
N SER A 120 -12.92 12.26 14.53
CA SER A 120 -12.78 13.71 14.37
C SER A 120 -11.82 14.27 15.43
N PRO A 121 -11.43 15.55 15.37
CA PRO A 121 -10.63 16.19 16.42
C PRO A 121 -11.24 16.11 17.81
N GLN A 122 -12.58 15.96 17.93
CA GLN A 122 -13.30 15.90 19.18
C GLN A 122 -13.43 14.49 19.76
N GLY A 123 -12.92 13.49 19.06
CA GLY A 123 -12.98 12.09 19.49
C GLY A 123 -13.46 11.13 18.41
N SER A 124 -13.79 9.92 18.83
CA SER A 124 -14.28 8.88 17.94
C SER A 124 -15.58 8.25 18.47
N LYS A 125 -16.45 7.82 17.58
CA LYS A 125 -17.73 7.19 17.93
C LYS A 125 -18.25 6.26 16.86
N LYS A 126 -19.03 5.25 17.28
CA LYS A 126 -19.83 4.44 16.38
C LYS A 126 -20.87 5.34 15.67
N GLY A 127 -21.05 5.15 14.36
CA GLY A 127 -22.03 5.91 13.60
C GLY A 127 -22.12 5.43 12.16
N ARG A 128 -23.01 6.06 11.41
CA ARG A 128 -23.15 5.85 9.97
C ARG A 128 -23.07 7.21 9.26
N SER A 129 -22.19 7.31 8.29
CA SER A 129 -22.13 8.50 7.45
C SER A 129 -23.12 8.38 6.29
N LYS A 130 -24.05 9.35 6.17
CA LYS A 130 -24.96 9.40 5.02
C LYS A 130 -24.24 9.75 3.72
N SER A 131 -23.16 10.52 3.79
CA SER A 131 -22.42 11.03 2.63
C SER A 131 -21.25 10.14 2.18
N LEU A 132 -20.74 9.27 3.06
CA LEU A 132 -19.65 8.36 2.75
C LEU A 132 -20.23 6.96 2.57
N LYS A 133 -20.02 6.40 1.39
CA LYS A 133 -20.55 5.09 1.01
C LYS A 133 -19.42 4.07 0.98
N PHE A 134 -19.68 2.91 1.57
CA PHE A 134 -18.72 1.80 1.68
C PHE A 134 -19.26 0.56 1.00
N LEU A 135 -18.39 -0.11 0.25
CA LEU A 135 -18.68 -1.44 -0.31
C LEU A 135 -18.14 -2.53 0.62
N LYS A 136 -18.96 -3.55 0.83
CA LYS A 136 -18.54 -4.82 1.43
C LYS A 136 -18.35 -5.85 0.31
N LEU A 137 -17.14 -6.36 0.17
CA LEU A 137 -16.84 -7.43 -0.79
C LEU A 137 -16.92 -8.80 -0.10
N SER A 138 -17.03 -9.84 -0.91
CA SER A 138 -17.14 -11.23 -0.42
C SER A 138 -15.93 -11.71 0.41
N LEU A 139 -14.76 -11.11 0.16
CA LEU A 139 -13.52 -11.41 0.89
C LEU A 139 -13.31 -10.52 2.11
N ASP A 140 -14.09 -9.47 2.30
CA ASP A 140 -13.98 -8.62 3.49
C ASP A 140 -14.38 -9.39 4.74
N GLU A 141 -13.59 -9.26 5.78
CA GLU A 141 -13.84 -9.82 7.08
C GLU A 141 -14.23 -8.72 8.06
N GLU A 142 -15.13 -9.04 8.97
CA GLU A 142 -15.60 -8.13 9.99
C GLU A 142 -14.46 -7.69 10.92
N GLN A 143 -14.39 -6.40 11.20
CA GLN A 143 -13.50 -5.84 12.19
C GLN A 143 -14.18 -5.74 13.55
N VAL A 144 -13.44 -6.09 14.61
CA VAL A 144 -13.91 -5.89 15.98
C VAL A 144 -14.15 -4.42 16.27
N ALA A 145 -15.16 -4.13 17.08
CA ALA A 145 -15.46 -2.75 17.49
C ALA A 145 -14.31 -2.22 18.38
N PRO A 146 -13.80 -1.01 18.12
CA PRO A 146 -12.84 -0.36 18.98
C PRO A 146 -13.38 -0.19 20.39
N ASN A 147 -12.59 -0.50 21.41
CA ASN A 147 -13.00 -0.40 22.81
C ASN A 147 -11.81 -0.10 23.70
N GLY A 148 -12.06 0.66 24.80
CA GLY A 148 -11.08 0.89 25.85
C GLY A 148 -9.94 1.83 25.47
N ASP A 149 -8.92 1.82 26.33
CA ASP A 149 -7.73 2.65 26.29
C ASP A 149 -6.49 1.84 26.64
N CYS A 150 -5.40 2.08 25.91
CA CYS A 150 -4.09 1.50 26.23
C CYS A 150 -2.95 2.42 25.76
N ASP A 151 -1.76 2.22 26.32
CA ASP A 151 -0.55 2.76 25.72
C ASP A 151 -0.25 1.98 24.43
N LEU A 152 -0.42 2.64 23.29
CA LEU A 152 -0.32 2.01 21.98
C LEU A 152 1.10 1.48 21.70
N LEU A 153 2.14 2.21 22.12
CA LEU A 153 3.53 1.77 21.93
C LEU A 153 3.82 0.54 22.79
N GLN A 154 3.40 0.56 24.07
CA GLN A 154 3.62 -0.55 24.99
C GLN A 154 2.88 -1.82 24.56
N VAL A 155 1.62 -1.70 24.14
CA VAL A 155 0.83 -2.86 23.69
C VAL A 155 1.35 -3.41 22.37
N MET A 156 1.69 -2.55 21.41
CA MET A 156 2.25 -3.00 20.13
C MET A 156 3.61 -3.70 20.30
N ALA A 157 4.43 -3.31 21.28
CA ALA A 157 5.70 -3.99 21.58
C ALA A 157 5.53 -5.48 21.95
N LYS A 158 4.32 -5.92 22.37
CA LYS A 158 4.04 -7.36 22.63
C LYS A 158 3.96 -8.19 21.34
N TYR A 159 3.63 -7.55 20.21
CA TYR A 159 3.31 -8.20 18.94
C TYR A 159 4.31 -7.92 17.82
N VAL A 160 5.20 -6.95 18.04
CA VAL A 160 6.14 -6.45 17.04
C VAL A 160 7.56 -6.52 17.58
N ASN A 161 8.42 -7.29 16.93
CA ASN A 161 9.80 -7.49 17.36
C ASN A 161 10.74 -6.54 16.59
N LEU A 162 10.65 -5.25 16.87
CA LEU A 162 11.43 -4.16 16.29
C LEU A 162 12.29 -3.46 17.34
N SER A 163 13.31 -2.74 16.91
CA SER A 163 14.01 -1.79 17.79
C SER A 163 13.08 -0.65 18.22
N GLN A 164 13.42 0.07 19.29
CA GLN A 164 12.58 1.15 19.83
C GLN A 164 12.26 2.23 18.76
N ASP A 165 13.25 2.66 18.00
CA ASP A 165 13.06 3.66 16.94
C ASP A 165 12.16 3.13 15.81
N GLU A 166 12.36 1.87 15.42
CA GLU A 166 11.52 1.23 14.39
C GLU A 166 10.11 0.95 14.89
N LEU A 167 9.91 0.63 16.18
CA LEU A 167 8.58 0.48 16.78
C LEU A 167 7.80 1.79 16.75
N ILE A 168 8.44 2.90 17.10
CA ILE A 168 7.83 4.24 17.01
C ILE A 168 7.41 4.52 15.57
N LEU A 169 8.31 4.34 14.61
CA LEU A 169 8.02 4.58 13.19
C LEU A 169 6.91 3.65 12.68
N PHE A 170 6.93 2.38 13.09
CA PHE A 170 5.91 1.40 12.73
C PHE A 170 4.53 1.79 13.28
N VAL A 171 4.44 2.21 14.55
CA VAL A 171 3.18 2.65 15.14
C VAL A 171 2.66 3.92 14.47
N VAL A 172 3.53 4.88 14.14
CA VAL A 172 3.15 6.07 13.36
C VAL A 172 2.60 5.67 11.99
N TRP A 173 3.28 4.78 11.26
CA TRP A 173 2.81 4.24 9.99
C TRP A 173 1.49 3.47 10.13
N LEU A 174 1.35 2.64 11.16
CA LEU A 174 0.12 1.89 11.43
C LEU A 174 -1.07 2.81 11.70
N VAL A 175 -0.89 3.85 12.50
CA VAL A 175 -1.95 4.85 12.76
C VAL A 175 -2.32 5.59 11.47
N GLN A 176 -1.33 6.03 10.67
CA GLN A 176 -1.58 6.68 9.39
C GLN A 176 -2.29 5.77 8.38
N SER A 177 -2.16 4.45 8.52
CA SER A 177 -2.87 3.46 7.70
C SER A 177 -4.40 3.54 7.81
N PHE A 178 -4.94 4.22 8.83
CA PHE A 178 -6.37 4.51 8.98
C PHE A 178 -6.77 5.89 8.43
N SER A 179 -5.88 6.57 7.72
CA SER A 179 -6.13 7.84 7.04
C SER A 179 -5.97 7.65 5.53
N ARG A 180 -6.96 8.07 4.72
CA ARG A 180 -6.85 8.04 3.27
C ARG A 180 -6.21 9.35 2.79
N SER A 181 -4.94 9.49 3.06
CA SER A 181 -4.08 10.57 2.60
C SER A 181 -3.90 10.53 1.06
N SER A 182 -3.28 11.55 0.49
CA SER A 182 -2.94 11.56 -0.95
C SER A 182 -1.89 10.51 -1.32
N SER A 183 -1.09 10.07 -0.36
CA SER A 183 -0.06 9.05 -0.53
C SER A 183 0.25 8.33 0.79
N HIS A 184 0.73 7.09 0.69
CA HIS A 184 1.15 6.27 1.82
C HIS A 184 2.55 5.74 1.59
N PHE A 185 3.32 5.53 2.66
CA PHE A 185 4.55 4.75 2.54
C PHE A 185 4.23 3.26 2.50
N ALA A 186 4.87 2.51 1.60
CA ALA A 186 4.86 1.06 1.67
C ALA A 186 5.69 0.59 2.88
N ALA A 187 5.23 -0.44 3.57
CA ALA A 187 6.00 -1.10 4.61
C ALA A 187 6.77 -2.29 4.03
N VAL A 188 8.09 -2.27 4.13
CA VAL A 188 8.97 -3.37 3.74
C VAL A 188 9.46 -4.06 5.01
N LEU A 189 9.02 -5.31 5.21
CA LEU A 189 9.39 -6.13 6.36
C LEU A 189 10.55 -7.06 5.95
N SER A 190 11.73 -6.77 6.46
CA SER A 190 12.96 -7.53 6.17
C SER A 190 13.53 -8.18 7.41
N SER A 191 14.05 -9.36 7.29
CA SER A 191 14.90 -10.04 8.30
C SER A 191 15.31 -11.43 7.85
N SER A 192 16.17 -12.09 8.63
CA SER A 192 16.47 -13.51 8.51
C SER A 192 15.24 -14.41 8.73
N LYS A 193 15.36 -15.73 8.52
CA LYS A 193 14.29 -16.69 8.79
C LYS A 193 13.96 -16.78 10.29
N GLY A 194 12.70 -17.00 10.62
CA GLY A 194 12.24 -17.27 11.99
C GLY A 194 12.08 -16.05 12.90
N THR A 195 11.93 -14.86 12.37
CA THR A 195 11.78 -13.59 13.13
C THR A 195 10.34 -13.10 13.28
N GLY A 196 9.34 -13.84 12.75
CA GLY A 196 7.92 -13.46 12.87
C GLY A 196 7.40 -12.52 11.78
N LYS A 197 8.09 -12.38 10.62
CA LYS A 197 7.62 -11.53 9.50
C LYS A 197 6.19 -11.82 9.07
N SER A 198 5.89 -13.08 8.75
CA SER A 198 4.55 -13.47 8.31
C SER A 198 3.50 -13.25 9.40
N THR A 199 3.86 -13.41 10.67
CA THR A 199 2.98 -13.10 11.82
C THR A 199 2.70 -11.60 11.88
N LEU A 200 3.73 -10.75 11.77
CA LEU A 200 3.54 -9.29 11.74
C LEU A 200 2.68 -8.86 10.54
N THR A 201 2.90 -9.44 9.36
CA THR A 201 2.07 -9.16 8.17
C THR A 201 0.59 -9.49 8.43
N LYS A 202 0.31 -10.62 9.09
CA LYS A 202 -1.05 -11.01 9.50
C LYS A 202 -1.63 -10.07 10.56
N VAL A 203 -0.84 -9.60 11.53
CA VAL A 203 -1.24 -8.60 12.54
C VAL A 203 -1.64 -7.29 11.86
N ILE A 204 -0.82 -6.78 10.95
CA ILE A 204 -1.14 -5.57 10.16
C ILE A 204 -2.46 -5.76 9.42
N ARG A 205 -2.61 -6.90 8.72
CA ARG A 205 -3.83 -7.22 7.98
C ARG A 205 -5.05 -7.26 8.90
N ALA A 206 -4.94 -7.92 10.04
CA ALA A 206 -6.03 -8.03 11.02
C ALA A 206 -6.42 -6.68 11.61
N LEU A 207 -5.47 -5.77 11.85
CA LEU A 207 -5.76 -4.44 12.40
C LEU A 207 -6.35 -3.49 11.36
N VAL A 208 -5.75 -3.43 10.18
CA VAL A 208 -6.06 -2.35 9.21
C VAL A 208 -7.20 -2.72 8.26
N ASP A 209 -7.15 -3.92 7.69
CA ASP A 209 -8.09 -4.36 6.65
C ASP A 209 -8.26 -5.89 6.70
N PRO A 210 -9.00 -6.43 7.69
CA PRO A 210 -9.26 -7.85 7.81
C PRO A 210 -9.86 -8.44 6.54
N SER A 211 -9.38 -9.62 6.12
CA SER A 211 -9.83 -10.29 4.91
C SER A 211 -9.71 -11.80 5.04
N LYS A 212 -10.71 -12.52 4.54
CA LYS A 212 -10.76 -13.98 4.49
C LYS A 212 -9.62 -14.60 3.67
N SER A 213 -9.08 -13.85 2.69
CA SER A 213 -7.90 -14.29 1.91
C SER A 213 -6.57 -14.14 2.66
N GLY A 214 -6.57 -13.44 3.81
CA GLY A 214 -5.35 -13.21 4.59
C GLY A 214 -4.30 -12.39 3.83
N VAL A 215 -3.07 -12.95 3.72
CA VAL A 215 -1.95 -12.35 2.98
C VAL A 215 -1.85 -12.97 1.59
N ALA A 216 -1.42 -12.17 0.60
CA ALA A 216 -1.34 -12.60 -0.79
C ALA A 216 0.10 -13.02 -1.16
N LEU A 217 0.22 -13.93 -2.12
CA LEU A 217 1.46 -14.10 -2.86
C LEU A 217 1.55 -13.05 -3.96
N MET A 218 2.76 -12.66 -4.34
CA MET A 218 2.96 -11.74 -5.47
C MET A 218 2.42 -12.41 -6.75
N PRO A 219 1.48 -11.78 -7.48
CA PRO A 219 0.96 -12.33 -8.73
C PRO A 219 2.05 -12.49 -9.79
N SER A 220 1.83 -13.40 -10.75
CA SER A 220 2.77 -13.65 -11.84
C SER A 220 2.65 -12.65 -12.99
N ASN A 221 1.52 -11.96 -13.13
CA ASN A 221 1.26 -11.00 -14.21
C ASN A 221 0.67 -9.68 -13.70
N GLU A 222 0.80 -8.62 -14.53
CA GLU A 222 0.35 -7.27 -14.21
C GLU A 222 -1.18 -7.15 -14.07
N GLY A 223 -1.95 -7.93 -14.83
CA GLY A 223 -3.41 -7.88 -14.82
C GLY A 223 -3.98 -8.35 -13.49
N ASP A 224 -3.44 -9.43 -12.94
CA ASP A 224 -3.84 -9.97 -11.64
C ASP A 224 -3.41 -9.03 -10.51
N LEU A 225 -2.20 -8.44 -10.59
CA LEU A 225 -1.75 -7.43 -9.63
C LEU A 225 -2.70 -6.23 -9.59
N LYS A 226 -3.05 -5.68 -10.75
CA LYS A 226 -3.99 -4.55 -10.86
C LYS A 226 -5.39 -4.91 -10.35
N THR A 227 -5.86 -6.12 -10.62
CA THR A 227 -7.14 -6.61 -10.12
C THR A 227 -7.14 -6.74 -8.59
N LEU A 228 -6.06 -7.28 -8.01
CA LEU A 228 -5.89 -7.37 -6.55
C LEU A 228 -5.87 -5.98 -5.90
N LEU A 229 -5.09 -5.04 -6.46
CA LEU A 229 -5.03 -3.66 -6.00
C LEU A 229 -6.39 -2.95 -6.10
N GLY A 230 -7.11 -3.07 -7.22
CA GLY A 230 -8.41 -2.45 -7.42
C GLY A 230 -9.49 -2.93 -6.43
N ASN A 231 -9.35 -4.13 -5.86
CA ASN A 231 -10.31 -4.74 -4.95
C ASN A 231 -9.90 -4.71 -3.47
N SER A 232 -8.79 -4.08 -3.12
CA SER A 232 -8.28 -4.07 -1.74
C SER A 232 -8.02 -2.65 -1.25
N TYR A 233 -8.16 -2.41 0.04
CA TYR A 233 -7.64 -1.22 0.70
C TYR A 233 -6.17 -1.39 1.05
N LEU A 234 -5.83 -2.49 1.72
CA LEU A 234 -4.47 -2.90 2.02
C LEU A 234 -4.13 -4.16 1.23
N VAL A 235 -2.96 -4.19 0.60
CA VAL A 235 -2.41 -5.41 0.00
C VAL A 235 -1.13 -5.78 0.74
N ALA A 236 -1.13 -6.96 1.33
CA ALA A 236 0.01 -7.50 2.05
C ALA A 236 0.56 -8.71 1.31
N PHE A 237 1.79 -8.61 0.81
CA PHE A 237 2.50 -9.68 0.11
C PHE A 237 3.42 -10.42 1.07
N ASP A 238 3.28 -11.75 1.12
CA ASP A 238 4.16 -12.63 1.91
C ASP A 238 5.17 -13.34 1.00
N ASN A 239 6.36 -13.58 1.53
CA ASN A 239 7.44 -14.31 0.85
C ASN A 239 7.75 -13.79 -0.56
N THR A 240 7.80 -12.46 -0.70
CA THR A 240 8.10 -11.81 -1.97
C THR A 240 9.59 -11.94 -2.28
N GLY A 241 9.91 -12.40 -3.48
CA GLY A 241 11.25 -12.35 -4.04
C GLY A 241 11.58 -10.98 -4.65
N ALA A 242 12.58 -10.94 -5.52
CA ALA A 242 12.93 -9.73 -6.24
C ALA A 242 11.77 -9.22 -7.11
N LEU A 243 11.39 -7.96 -6.91
CA LEU A 243 10.38 -7.29 -7.73
C LEU A 243 10.97 -6.98 -9.12
N ASN A 244 10.17 -7.15 -10.17
CA ASN A 244 10.55 -6.68 -11.50
C ASN A 244 10.19 -5.20 -11.69
N LYS A 245 10.72 -4.59 -12.78
CA LYS A 245 10.52 -3.18 -13.11
C LYS A 245 9.05 -2.78 -13.19
N LYS A 246 8.23 -3.58 -13.88
CA LYS A 246 6.82 -3.28 -14.13
C LYS A 246 5.99 -3.34 -12.84
N PHE A 247 6.25 -4.31 -11.98
CA PHE A 247 5.59 -4.43 -10.68
C PHE A 247 5.97 -3.25 -9.77
N SER A 248 7.26 -2.88 -9.76
CA SER A 248 7.71 -1.70 -9.02
C SER A 248 6.97 -0.42 -9.46
N ASP A 249 6.77 -0.22 -10.77
CA ASP A 249 6.03 0.94 -11.30
C ASP A 249 4.54 0.93 -10.90
N ILE A 250 3.88 -0.24 -10.99
CA ILE A 250 2.48 -0.39 -10.56
C ILE A 250 2.33 -0.13 -9.06
N LEU A 251 3.24 -0.64 -8.23
CA LEU A 251 3.22 -0.41 -6.79
C LEU A 251 3.46 1.07 -6.45
N CYS A 252 4.40 1.75 -7.12
CA CYS A 252 4.60 3.19 -6.97
C CYS A 252 3.33 3.98 -7.30
N ALA A 253 2.65 3.62 -8.40
CA ALA A 253 1.40 4.23 -8.81
C ALA A 253 0.29 4.01 -7.77
N ALA A 254 0.19 2.79 -7.21
CA ALA A 254 -0.78 2.46 -6.17
C ALA A 254 -0.53 3.18 -4.85
N ILE A 255 0.73 3.39 -4.46
CA ILE A 255 1.12 4.14 -3.25
C ILE A 255 0.71 5.61 -3.34
N THR A 256 0.88 6.24 -4.51
CA THR A 256 0.63 7.67 -4.70
C THR A 256 -0.79 7.99 -5.14
N GLY A 257 -1.58 6.99 -5.44
CA GLY A 257 -2.93 7.14 -5.97
C GLY A 257 -2.94 7.43 -7.46
N SER A 258 -3.26 6.44 -8.27
CA SER A 258 -3.38 6.58 -9.72
C SER A 258 -4.73 6.06 -10.21
N LYS A 259 -5.13 6.58 -11.36
CA LYS A 259 -6.28 6.07 -12.11
C LYS A 259 -5.78 5.41 -13.38
N GLU A 260 -6.01 4.11 -13.52
CA GLU A 260 -5.65 3.38 -14.72
C GLU A 260 -6.91 2.97 -15.50
N ALA A 261 -6.89 3.22 -16.79
CA ALA A 261 -7.93 2.74 -17.70
C ALA A 261 -7.65 1.29 -18.09
N LYS A 262 -8.62 0.39 -17.86
CA LYS A 262 -8.58 -1.00 -18.31
C LYS A 262 -9.76 -1.24 -19.26
N ARG A 263 -9.51 -1.93 -20.38
CA ARG A 263 -10.60 -2.34 -21.29
C ARG A 263 -11.60 -3.23 -20.55
N LYS A 264 -12.88 -2.93 -20.67
CA LYS A 264 -13.95 -3.78 -20.15
C LYS A 264 -14.02 -5.06 -20.99
N LEU A 265 -14.13 -6.21 -20.34
CA LEU A 265 -14.27 -7.49 -21.04
C LEU A 265 -15.57 -7.50 -21.83
N TYR A 266 -15.53 -8.09 -23.02
CA TYR A 266 -16.69 -8.24 -23.94
C TYR A 266 -17.25 -6.93 -24.52
N THR A 267 -16.45 -5.85 -24.52
CA THR A 267 -16.82 -4.59 -25.20
C THR A 267 -15.66 -4.10 -26.06
N ASP A 268 -15.95 -3.47 -27.21
CA ASP A 268 -14.92 -3.03 -28.14
C ASP A 268 -14.27 -1.69 -27.76
N CYS A 269 -15.03 -0.78 -27.16
CA CYS A 269 -14.59 0.60 -26.88
C CYS A 269 -14.63 0.99 -25.40
N ASP A 270 -15.26 0.20 -24.51
CA ASP A 270 -15.47 0.61 -23.13
C ASP A 270 -14.23 0.41 -22.28
N GLN A 271 -13.94 1.39 -21.43
CA GLN A 271 -12.87 1.36 -20.46
C GLN A 271 -13.42 1.51 -19.05
N VAL A 272 -12.92 0.70 -18.14
CA VAL A 272 -13.16 0.79 -16.71
C VAL A 272 -11.97 1.48 -16.05
N ILE A 273 -12.22 2.48 -15.23
CA ILE A 273 -11.19 3.16 -14.45
C ILE A 273 -10.94 2.38 -13.16
N LEU A 274 -9.74 1.87 -13.02
CA LEU A 274 -9.26 1.29 -11.76
C LEU A 274 -8.62 2.39 -10.92
N ASN A 275 -9.19 2.65 -9.76
CA ASN A 275 -8.58 3.51 -8.76
C ASN A 275 -7.57 2.71 -7.95
N LEU A 276 -6.29 2.89 -8.24
CA LEU A 276 -5.20 2.29 -7.48
C LEU A 276 -4.76 3.28 -6.41
N HIS A 277 -5.15 3.04 -5.17
CA HIS A 277 -4.71 3.83 -4.01
C HIS A 277 -4.71 2.93 -2.79
N ASN A 278 -3.59 2.26 -2.58
CA ASN A 278 -3.47 1.15 -1.65
C ASN A 278 -2.39 1.38 -0.60
N LEU A 279 -2.64 0.86 0.59
CA LEU A 279 -1.58 0.52 1.52
C LEU A 279 -0.89 -0.76 1.04
N ILE A 280 0.44 -0.75 1.05
CA ILE A 280 1.23 -1.87 0.57
C ILE A 280 2.18 -2.33 1.67
N VAL A 281 2.13 -3.62 1.97
CA VAL A 281 3.07 -4.32 2.84
C VAL A 281 3.78 -5.38 2.02
N ILE A 282 5.10 -5.38 2.05
CA ILE A 282 5.93 -6.37 1.35
C ILE A 282 6.81 -7.07 2.37
N ASN A 283 6.69 -8.37 2.44
CA ASN A 283 7.45 -9.22 3.35
C ASN A 283 8.30 -10.22 2.56
N GLY A 284 9.55 -10.39 2.93
CA GLY A 284 10.43 -11.39 2.34
C GLY A 284 11.83 -11.40 2.96
N ILE A 285 12.72 -12.18 2.36
CA ILE A 285 14.14 -12.23 2.69
C ILE A 285 14.86 -11.38 1.66
N ASP A 286 15.72 -10.47 2.10
CA ASP A 286 16.51 -9.59 1.21
C ASP A 286 15.69 -8.80 0.18
N ILE A 287 14.47 -8.41 0.58
CA ILE A 287 13.62 -7.57 -0.28
C ILE A 287 14.25 -6.19 -0.34
N VAL A 288 14.71 -5.86 -1.53
CA VAL A 288 15.05 -4.49 -1.88
C VAL A 288 14.13 -4.08 -3.02
N PRO A 289 13.48 -2.91 -2.93
CA PRO A 289 12.73 -2.38 -4.05
C PRO A 289 13.58 -2.37 -5.33
N TYR A 290 13.03 -2.86 -6.44
CA TYR A 290 13.78 -2.92 -7.72
C TYR A 290 14.23 -1.54 -8.21
N LYS A 291 13.51 -0.47 -7.85
CA LYS A 291 13.80 0.91 -8.25
C LYS A 291 13.98 1.81 -7.04
N SER A 292 14.88 2.78 -7.16
CA SER A 292 15.06 3.88 -6.20
C SER A 292 13.74 4.60 -5.90
N ASP A 293 12.87 4.76 -6.90
CA ASP A 293 11.56 5.42 -6.78
C ASP A 293 10.62 4.72 -5.80
N LEU A 294 10.59 3.39 -5.77
CA LEU A 294 9.82 2.60 -4.78
C LEU A 294 10.50 2.64 -3.41
N ALA A 295 11.84 2.61 -3.37
CA ALA A 295 12.60 2.75 -2.13
C ALA A 295 12.30 4.08 -1.42
N GLU A 296 12.28 5.18 -2.15
CA GLU A 296 11.96 6.50 -1.61
C GLU A 296 10.51 6.64 -1.09
N ARG A 297 9.61 5.72 -1.48
CA ARG A 297 8.22 5.64 -1.03
C ARG A 297 7.98 4.51 -0.05
N SER A 298 9.02 3.94 0.52
CA SER A 298 8.93 2.81 1.43
C SER A 298 9.57 3.12 2.78
N LEU A 299 9.15 2.38 3.80
CA LEU A 299 9.79 2.31 5.10
C LEU A 299 10.31 0.89 5.31
N LEU A 300 11.54 0.77 5.81
CA LEU A 300 12.16 -0.51 6.10
C LEU A 300 12.02 -0.84 7.58
N PHE A 301 11.44 -1.99 7.88
CA PHE A 301 11.33 -2.53 9.22
C PHE A 301 12.11 -3.83 9.30
N GLU A 302 13.20 -3.84 10.06
CA GLU A 302 14.06 -5.00 10.24
C GLU A 302 13.73 -5.71 11.54
N LEU A 303 13.00 -6.83 11.44
CA LEU A 303 12.63 -7.61 12.61
C LEU A 303 13.86 -8.27 13.24
N GLN A 304 13.95 -8.17 14.56
CA GLN A 304 14.99 -8.79 15.36
C GLN A 304 14.71 -10.30 15.55
N GLN A 305 15.73 -11.06 15.90
CA GLN A 305 15.53 -12.46 16.24
C GLN A 305 14.74 -12.60 17.54
N ILE A 306 13.77 -13.50 17.57
CA ILE A 306 13.03 -13.83 18.79
C ILE A 306 13.88 -14.83 19.57
N SER A 307 14.24 -14.48 20.81
CA SER A 307 14.95 -15.40 21.69
C SER A 307 14.09 -16.65 21.96
N LYS A 308 14.74 -17.77 22.30
CA LYS A 308 14.02 -19.03 22.52
C LYS A 308 13.00 -18.92 23.65
N GLU A 309 13.31 -18.13 24.67
CA GLU A 309 12.50 -17.91 25.88
C GLU A 309 11.24 -17.08 25.57
N ASN A 310 11.29 -16.22 24.56
CA ASN A 310 10.19 -15.32 24.18
C ASN A 310 9.31 -15.88 23.05
N ARG A 311 9.57 -17.09 22.59
CA ARG A 311 8.74 -17.76 21.59
C ARG A 311 7.43 -18.23 22.19
N LYS A 312 6.33 -17.76 21.63
CA LYS A 312 4.98 -18.20 21.96
C LYS A 312 4.48 -19.20 20.90
N THR A 313 3.57 -20.06 21.28
CA THR A 313 2.82 -20.85 20.31
C THR A 313 1.87 -19.92 19.51
N ASP A 314 1.49 -20.32 18.30
CA ASP A 314 0.54 -19.57 17.50
C ASP A 314 -0.79 -19.35 18.25
N ALA A 315 -1.27 -20.37 18.98
CA ALA A 315 -2.51 -20.29 19.76
C ALA A 315 -2.43 -19.22 20.86
N GLU A 316 -1.36 -19.22 21.65
CA GLU A 316 -1.13 -18.22 22.72
C GLU A 316 -1.00 -16.81 22.14
N PHE A 317 -0.26 -16.66 21.04
CA PHE A 317 -0.08 -15.37 20.38
C PHE A 317 -1.41 -14.80 19.89
N TRP A 318 -2.18 -15.57 19.13
CA TRP A 318 -3.44 -15.10 18.57
C TRP A 318 -4.55 -14.93 19.59
N SER A 319 -4.59 -15.72 20.66
CA SER A 319 -5.51 -15.50 21.79
C SER A 319 -5.24 -14.16 22.46
N SER A 320 -3.98 -13.89 22.85
CA SER A 320 -3.61 -12.60 23.43
C SER A 320 -3.86 -11.43 22.50
N PHE A 321 -3.61 -11.59 21.18
CA PHE A 321 -3.87 -10.56 20.20
C PHE A 321 -5.38 -10.29 20.02
N ALA A 322 -6.22 -11.31 20.07
CA ALA A 322 -7.67 -11.16 19.96
C ALA A 322 -8.24 -10.35 21.15
N GLU A 323 -7.70 -10.54 22.35
CA GLU A 323 -8.07 -9.76 23.54
C GLU A 323 -7.62 -8.30 23.44
N ASP A 324 -6.38 -8.06 23.00
CA ASP A 324 -5.82 -6.71 22.90
C ASP A 324 -6.30 -5.94 21.65
N ARG A 325 -6.81 -6.61 20.61
CA ARG A 325 -7.20 -5.98 19.33
C ARG A 325 -8.23 -4.86 19.45
N PRO A 326 -9.32 -4.98 20.24
CA PRO A 326 -10.25 -3.88 20.46
C PRO A 326 -9.60 -2.67 21.15
N LEU A 327 -8.70 -2.92 22.11
CA LEU A 327 -7.96 -1.88 22.83
C LEU A 327 -6.97 -1.14 21.91
N ILE A 328 -6.25 -1.89 21.07
CA ILE A 328 -5.34 -1.33 20.06
C ILE A 328 -6.10 -0.41 19.10
N LEU A 329 -7.26 -0.85 18.58
CA LEU A 329 -8.09 -0.02 17.70
C LEU A 329 -8.62 1.23 18.41
N GLY A 330 -9.05 1.13 19.67
CA GLY A 330 -9.47 2.27 20.48
C GLY A 330 -8.35 3.29 20.66
N ALA A 331 -7.14 2.82 20.97
CA ALA A 331 -5.96 3.67 21.11
C ALA A 331 -5.56 4.32 19.76
N ILE A 332 -5.59 3.58 18.63
CA ILE A 332 -5.34 4.13 17.29
C ILE A 332 -6.30 5.28 17.00
N PHE A 333 -7.60 5.10 17.21
CA PHE A 333 -8.59 6.14 16.90
C PHE A 333 -8.49 7.35 17.80
N ARG A 334 -8.03 7.19 19.04
CA ARG A 334 -7.72 8.30 19.93
C ARG A 334 -6.48 9.06 19.47
N VAL A 335 -5.41 8.36 19.06
CA VAL A 335 -4.22 8.99 18.49
C VAL A 335 -4.57 9.75 17.22
N LEU A 336 -5.40 9.17 16.33
CA LEU A 336 -5.93 9.85 15.13
C LEU A 336 -6.68 11.13 15.47
N SER A 337 -7.56 11.09 16.48
CA SER A 337 -8.32 12.26 16.95
C SER A 337 -7.39 13.38 17.43
N LYS A 338 -6.38 13.05 18.24
CA LYS A 338 -5.36 14.00 18.70
C LYS A 338 -4.53 14.55 17.54
N ALA A 339 -4.09 13.68 16.62
CA ALA A 339 -3.33 14.09 15.42
C ALA A 339 -4.14 15.05 14.54
N MET A 340 -5.44 14.82 14.36
CA MET A 340 -6.33 15.74 13.64
C MET A 340 -6.42 17.11 14.32
N ALA A 341 -6.46 17.15 15.66
CA ALA A 341 -6.49 18.40 16.41
C ALA A 341 -5.19 19.19 16.25
N LEU A 342 -4.03 18.51 16.18
CA LEU A 342 -2.72 19.12 16.01
C LEU A 342 -2.43 19.56 14.55
N MET A 343 -3.10 18.95 13.57
CA MET A 343 -2.79 19.10 12.14
C MET A 343 -2.77 20.54 11.64
N PRO A 344 -3.64 21.46 12.08
CA PRO A 344 -3.59 22.86 11.65
C PRO A 344 -2.30 23.61 12.04
N GLU A 345 -1.63 23.19 13.13
CA GLU A 345 -0.42 23.80 13.65
C GLU A 345 0.85 23.25 13.00
N ILE A 346 0.76 22.10 12.30
CA ILE A 346 1.90 21.45 11.66
C ILE A 346 2.38 22.25 10.46
N LYS A 347 3.55 22.87 10.60
CA LYS A 347 4.28 23.52 9.52
C LYS A 347 5.37 22.58 9.02
N THR A 348 5.29 22.15 7.79
CA THR A 348 6.32 21.27 7.21
C THR A 348 7.56 22.08 6.88
N THR A 349 8.65 21.83 7.58
CA THR A 349 9.96 22.43 7.32
C THR A 349 10.90 21.48 6.57
N ALA A 350 10.69 20.19 6.63
CA ALA A 350 11.51 19.17 5.98
C ALA A 350 10.88 18.70 4.66
N LEU A 351 11.61 18.90 3.59
CA LEU A 351 11.23 18.48 2.23
C LEU A 351 11.51 16.98 2.04
N HIS A 352 10.61 16.12 2.50
CA HIS A 352 10.58 14.73 2.05
C HIS A 352 9.71 14.65 0.79
N ARG A 353 10.01 13.69 -0.11
CA ARG A 353 9.27 13.48 -1.37
C ARG A 353 7.76 13.34 -1.19
N MET A 354 7.32 12.76 -0.06
CA MET A 354 5.92 12.54 0.29
C MET A 354 5.49 13.53 1.39
N ALA A 355 5.46 14.81 1.07
CA ALA A 355 5.26 15.89 2.04
C ALA A 355 3.95 15.76 2.85
N ASP A 356 2.83 15.42 2.20
CA ASP A 356 1.52 15.25 2.88
C ASP A 356 1.53 14.09 3.87
N ALA A 357 2.10 12.94 3.49
CA ALA A 357 2.24 11.80 4.38
C ALA A 357 3.14 12.14 5.59
N ASN A 358 4.23 12.88 5.37
CA ASN A 358 5.11 13.32 6.44
C ASN A 358 4.45 14.27 7.42
N ARG A 359 3.59 15.18 6.95
CA ARG A 359 2.81 16.06 7.84
C ARG A 359 1.89 15.25 8.74
N GLU A 360 1.19 14.25 8.19
CA GLU A 360 0.35 13.35 8.99
C GLU A 360 1.20 12.51 9.96
N PHE A 361 2.36 12.02 9.54
CA PHE A 361 3.31 11.32 10.40
C PHE A 361 3.75 12.17 11.60
N LEU A 362 4.13 13.42 11.35
CA LEU A 362 4.53 14.33 12.41
C LEU A 362 3.38 14.60 13.39
N ALA A 363 2.16 14.85 12.88
CA ALA A 363 0.98 15.01 13.74
C ALA A 363 0.73 13.79 14.62
N ILE A 364 0.88 12.58 14.08
CA ILE A 364 0.74 11.32 14.83
C ILE A 364 1.85 11.16 15.86
N ALA A 365 3.10 11.44 15.50
CA ALA A 365 4.24 11.35 16.42
C ALA A 365 4.06 12.29 17.63
N LEU A 366 3.67 13.54 17.39
CA LEU A 366 3.36 14.50 18.43
C LEU A 366 2.16 14.04 19.29
N ALA A 367 1.14 13.45 18.70
CA ALA A 367 -0.02 12.89 19.43
C ALA A 367 0.36 11.70 20.32
N LEU A 368 1.45 10.97 19.99
CA LEU A 368 2.07 9.92 20.79
C LEU A 368 3.06 10.45 21.84
N GLY A 369 3.31 11.78 21.89
CA GLY A 369 4.26 12.40 22.81
C GLY A 369 5.73 12.34 22.34
N ILE A 370 5.97 12.05 21.07
CA ILE A 370 7.32 12.04 20.46
C ILE A 370 7.61 13.44 19.92
N THR A 371 8.76 14.02 20.27
CA THR A 371 9.13 15.37 19.78
C THR A 371 9.43 15.35 18.27
N GLU A 372 9.29 16.50 17.60
CA GLU A 372 9.58 16.65 16.19
C GLU A 372 11.02 16.22 15.86
N GLU A 373 12.00 16.69 16.64
CA GLU A 373 13.42 16.39 16.40
C GLU A 373 13.70 14.88 16.51
N ALA A 374 13.14 14.23 17.55
CA ALA A 374 13.31 12.79 17.73
C ALA A 374 12.69 12.02 16.57
N PHE A 375 11.48 12.38 16.15
CA PHE A 375 10.80 11.72 15.06
C PHE A 375 11.50 11.93 13.72
N GLN A 376 11.94 13.15 13.42
CA GLN A 376 12.71 13.46 12.20
C GLN A 376 14.00 12.62 12.13
N LYS A 377 14.72 12.50 13.25
CA LYS A 377 15.92 11.65 13.30
C LYS A 377 15.61 10.18 12.98
N ILE A 378 14.52 9.63 13.52
CA ILE A 378 14.07 8.27 13.24
C ILE A 378 13.74 8.10 11.77
N LEU A 379 12.92 8.98 11.19
CA LEU A 379 12.48 8.92 9.80
C LEU A 379 13.66 9.04 8.83
N TRP A 380 14.57 10.00 9.03
CA TRP A 380 15.78 10.14 8.23
C TRP A 380 16.72 8.95 8.37
N GLY A 381 16.85 8.40 9.58
CA GLY A 381 17.61 7.18 9.84
C GLY A 381 17.09 6.01 9.03
N ASN A 382 15.77 5.80 9.01
CA ASN A 382 15.12 4.74 8.23
C ASN A 382 15.31 4.93 6.73
N SER A 383 15.14 6.15 6.21
CA SER A 383 15.34 6.46 4.79
C SER A 383 16.79 6.15 4.35
N LYS A 384 17.79 6.57 5.13
CA LYS A 384 19.20 6.24 4.84
C LYS A 384 19.48 4.73 4.86
N LYS A 385 18.89 4.01 5.83
CA LYS A 385 19.02 2.56 5.96
C LYS A 385 18.46 1.85 4.73
N LEU A 386 17.27 2.26 4.25
CA LEU A 386 16.65 1.71 3.06
C LEU A 386 17.45 2.01 1.79
N GLN A 387 17.96 3.23 1.63
CA GLN A 387 18.82 3.60 0.50
C GLN A 387 20.12 2.79 0.49
N ALA A 388 20.73 2.58 1.65
CA ALA A 388 21.94 1.74 1.75
C ALA A 388 21.64 0.28 1.40
N ALA A 389 20.53 -0.29 1.89
CA ALA A 389 20.10 -1.64 1.54
C ALA A 389 19.82 -1.78 0.04
N TYR A 390 19.15 -0.79 -0.55
CA TYR A 390 18.91 -0.73 -1.99
C TYR A 390 20.21 -0.73 -2.80
N ALA A 391 21.16 0.15 -2.43
CA ALA A 391 22.43 0.24 -3.14
C ALA A 391 23.27 -1.03 -3.04
N GLN A 392 23.24 -1.73 -1.89
CA GLN A 392 23.97 -2.98 -1.67
C GLN A 392 23.43 -4.16 -2.47
N ASN A 393 22.12 -4.21 -2.68
CA ASN A 393 21.45 -5.34 -3.33
C ASN A 393 21.07 -5.06 -4.79
N ASN A 394 21.49 -3.93 -5.37
CA ASN A 394 21.22 -3.59 -6.75
C ASN A 394 22.31 -4.17 -7.67
N PRO A 395 21.99 -5.19 -8.52
CA PRO A 395 22.98 -5.85 -9.35
C PRO A 395 23.69 -4.91 -10.36
N PHE A 396 22.96 -3.89 -10.83
CA PHE A 396 23.52 -2.89 -11.74
C PHE A 396 24.54 -2.01 -11.02
N VAL A 397 24.20 -1.52 -9.83
CA VAL A 397 25.10 -0.71 -8.99
C VAL A 397 26.34 -1.52 -8.60
N ASP A 398 26.16 -2.79 -8.25
CA ASP A 398 27.24 -3.69 -7.91
C ASP A 398 28.20 -3.93 -9.07
N CYS A 399 27.65 -4.17 -10.26
CA CYS A 399 28.44 -4.32 -11.48
C CYS A 399 29.28 -3.08 -11.78
N VAL A 400 28.68 -1.88 -11.73
CA VAL A 400 29.40 -0.62 -11.99
C VAL A 400 30.46 -0.38 -10.91
N ALA A 401 30.15 -0.65 -9.65
CA ALA A 401 31.10 -0.49 -8.54
C ALA A 401 32.30 -1.44 -8.67
N THR A 402 32.05 -2.70 -9.04
CA THR A 402 33.12 -3.69 -9.30
C THR A 402 33.99 -3.28 -10.48
N PHE A 403 33.40 -2.81 -11.57
CA PHE A 403 34.13 -2.29 -12.71
C PHE A 403 35.05 -1.13 -12.31
N VAL A 404 34.54 -0.11 -11.57
CA VAL A 404 35.37 1.02 -11.11
C VAL A 404 36.39 0.60 -10.07
N LYS A 405 36.12 -0.45 -9.26
CA LYS A 405 37.11 -1.01 -8.33
C LYS A 405 38.29 -1.61 -9.07
N LEU A 406 38.04 -2.33 -10.18
CA LEU A 406 39.08 -3.00 -10.99
C LEU A 406 39.85 -2.06 -11.92
N LYS A 407 39.14 -1.17 -12.62
CA LYS A 407 39.70 -0.28 -13.64
C LYS A 407 40.17 1.08 -13.15
N GLY A 408 39.74 1.48 -11.94
CA GLY A 408 39.96 2.84 -11.44
C GLY A 408 38.94 3.83 -11.97
N SER A 409 39.26 5.13 -11.85
CA SER A 409 38.40 6.21 -12.36
C SER A 409 38.39 6.23 -13.89
N VAL A 410 37.22 6.36 -14.48
CA VAL A 410 36.98 6.31 -15.92
C VAL A 410 36.36 7.59 -16.43
N TYR A 411 36.89 8.14 -17.55
CA TYR A 411 36.31 9.25 -18.28
C TYR A 411 36.35 8.96 -19.79
N LYS A 412 35.24 8.47 -20.33
CA LYS A 412 35.16 7.98 -21.73
C LYS A 412 33.75 8.27 -22.29
N SER A 413 33.58 8.05 -23.59
CA SER A 413 32.25 8.11 -24.21
C SER A 413 31.30 7.06 -23.61
N ALA A 414 29.98 7.36 -23.67
CA ALA A 414 28.97 6.43 -23.16
C ALA A 414 29.03 5.05 -23.81
N SER A 415 29.39 4.97 -25.09
CA SER A 415 29.52 3.71 -25.82
C SER A 415 30.71 2.88 -25.35
N GLU A 416 31.87 3.52 -25.11
CA GLU A 416 33.05 2.84 -24.61
C GLU A 416 32.85 2.33 -23.18
N VAL A 417 32.34 3.18 -22.28
CA VAL A 417 32.04 2.75 -20.88
C VAL A 417 31.06 1.60 -20.88
N TYR A 418 29.99 1.69 -21.68
CA TYR A 418 29.01 0.61 -21.82
C TYR A 418 29.64 -0.71 -22.25
N GLY A 419 30.48 -0.68 -23.32
CA GLY A 419 31.13 -1.88 -23.82
C GLY A 419 32.12 -2.51 -22.82
N GLU A 420 32.87 -1.68 -22.11
CA GLU A 420 33.84 -2.15 -21.09
C GLU A 420 33.13 -2.75 -19.87
N VAL A 421 32.05 -2.10 -19.37
CA VAL A 421 31.28 -2.64 -18.25
C VAL A 421 30.56 -3.92 -18.66
N LEU A 422 29.97 -3.97 -19.86
CA LEU A 422 29.27 -5.15 -20.37
C LEU A 422 30.21 -6.35 -20.52
N ALA A 423 31.47 -6.10 -20.98
CA ALA A 423 32.49 -7.13 -21.11
C ALA A 423 32.97 -7.67 -19.75
N SER A 424 32.85 -6.90 -18.68
CA SER A 424 33.23 -7.30 -17.33
C SER A 424 32.18 -8.14 -16.58
N ILE A 425 30.97 -8.31 -17.15
CA ILE A 425 29.88 -9.06 -16.51
C ILE A 425 29.94 -10.53 -16.90
N PRO A 426 30.20 -11.46 -15.96
CA PRO A 426 30.07 -12.89 -16.22
C PRO A 426 28.59 -13.33 -16.15
N GLY A 427 28.16 -14.22 -17.03
CA GLY A 427 26.86 -14.92 -16.95
C GLY A 427 25.65 -14.11 -17.38
N ASN A 428 24.55 -14.22 -16.60
CA ASN A 428 23.24 -13.65 -16.94
C ASN A 428 23.23 -12.12 -16.83
N ARG A 429 22.83 -11.44 -17.92
CA ARG A 429 22.83 -9.98 -18.08
C ARG A 429 21.46 -9.34 -18.09
N ASN A 430 20.39 -10.03 -17.66
CA ASN A 430 19.01 -9.55 -17.72
C ASN A 430 18.77 -8.26 -16.92
N PHE A 431 19.62 -7.93 -15.96
CA PHE A 431 19.56 -6.69 -15.19
C PHE A 431 20.27 -5.51 -15.86
N PHE A 432 21.08 -5.77 -16.91
CA PHE A 432 21.91 -4.76 -17.56
C PHE A 432 21.19 -4.15 -18.76
N PRO A 433 21.34 -2.82 -18.99
CA PRO A 433 20.69 -2.14 -20.11
C PRO A 433 21.13 -2.67 -21.49
N ASP A 434 20.22 -2.64 -22.48
CA ASP A 434 20.46 -3.19 -23.81
C ASP A 434 21.22 -2.24 -24.76
N SER A 435 21.46 -0.99 -24.35
CA SER A 435 22.13 0.02 -25.19
C SER A 435 22.90 1.06 -24.37
N PRO A 436 23.90 1.72 -24.97
CA PRO A 436 24.65 2.82 -24.32
C PRO A 436 23.77 3.96 -23.83
N SER A 437 22.70 4.29 -24.56
CA SER A 437 21.74 5.31 -24.19
C SER A 437 20.93 4.90 -22.97
N ALA A 438 20.44 3.65 -22.92
CA ALA A 438 19.73 3.10 -21.78
C ALA A 438 20.66 2.97 -20.56
N PHE A 439 21.91 2.57 -20.76
CA PHE A 439 22.95 2.51 -19.72
C PHE A 439 23.22 3.90 -19.11
N SER A 440 23.42 4.91 -19.95
CA SER A 440 23.64 6.29 -19.50
C SER A 440 22.45 6.86 -18.73
N ARG A 441 21.21 6.50 -19.12
CA ARG A 441 19.99 6.85 -18.39
C ARG A 441 19.93 6.14 -17.05
N ARG A 442 20.22 4.82 -17.03
CA ARG A 442 20.23 4.02 -15.80
C ARG A 442 21.27 4.51 -14.79
N LEU A 443 22.48 4.89 -15.24
CA LEU A 443 23.50 5.51 -14.38
C LEU A 443 22.98 6.79 -13.71
N ASN A 444 22.17 7.58 -14.43
CA ASN A 444 21.61 8.81 -13.88
C ASN A 444 20.48 8.52 -12.88
N GLU A 445 19.66 7.49 -13.13
CA GLU A 445 18.62 7.01 -12.22
C GLU A 445 19.23 6.44 -10.93
N GLU A 446 20.39 5.79 -11.01
CA GLU A 446 21.07 5.13 -9.90
C GLU A 446 22.20 5.98 -9.28
N LYS A 447 22.26 7.27 -9.58
CA LYS A 447 23.36 8.15 -9.13
C LYS A 447 23.54 8.14 -7.61
N ASP A 448 22.45 8.26 -6.86
CA ASP A 448 22.47 8.28 -5.40
C ASP A 448 22.89 6.90 -4.83
N ALA A 449 22.44 5.80 -5.45
CA ALA A 449 22.84 4.46 -5.07
C ALA A 449 24.33 4.20 -5.35
N LEU A 450 24.86 4.71 -6.45
CA LEU A 450 26.29 4.66 -6.74
C LEU A 450 27.10 5.46 -5.71
N GLU A 451 26.62 6.63 -5.27
CA GLU A 451 27.26 7.41 -4.22
C GLU A 451 27.27 6.67 -2.87
N GLN A 452 26.22 5.90 -2.54
CA GLN A 452 26.18 5.07 -1.33
C GLN A 452 27.24 3.97 -1.32
N VAL A 453 27.62 3.44 -2.49
CA VAL A 453 28.70 2.45 -2.61
C VAL A 453 30.07 3.08 -2.93
N GLY A 454 30.20 4.38 -2.80
CA GLY A 454 31.46 5.12 -2.93
C GLY A 454 31.88 5.45 -4.37
N ILE A 455 30.94 5.49 -5.31
CA ILE A 455 31.18 5.86 -6.71
C ILE A 455 30.48 7.17 -7.03
N ARG A 456 31.21 8.16 -7.52
CA ARG A 456 30.65 9.40 -8.04
C ARG A 456 30.45 9.30 -9.55
N PHE A 457 29.25 9.62 -10.00
CA PHE A 457 28.87 9.64 -11.40
C PHE A 457 28.57 11.06 -11.88
N SER A 458 29.08 11.42 -13.06
CA SER A 458 28.73 12.67 -13.74
C SER A 458 28.73 12.50 -15.26
N LYS A 459 27.99 13.38 -15.94
CA LYS A 459 27.93 13.46 -17.41
C LYS A 459 28.54 14.76 -17.90
N ALA A 460 29.26 14.67 -19.01
CA ALA A 460 29.73 15.84 -19.74
C ALA A 460 29.33 15.67 -21.21
N LYS A 461 28.73 16.73 -21.80
CA LYS A 461 28.40 16.76 -23.23
C LYS A 461 29.56 17.43 -23.96
N ARG A 462 30.10 16.78 -24.98
CA ARG A 462 31.05 17.36 -25.95
C ARG A 462 30.43 17.36 -27.34
N SER A 463 31.03 18.06 -28.28
CA SER A 463 30.52 18.19 -29.66
C SER A 463 30.33 16.86 -30.37
N ASP A 464 31.11 15.85 -30.04
CA ASP A 464 31.20 14.53 -30.67
C ASP A 464 30.37 13.44 -29.95
N ALA A 465 30.24 13.51 -28.62
CA ALA A 465 29.56 12.47 -27.83
C ALA A 465 29.18 12.91 -26.41
N ASN A 466 28.37 12.06 -25.76
CA ASN A 466 28.14 12.14 -24.33
C ASN A 466 29.22 11.36 -23.59
N TYR A 467 29.99 12.06 -22.76
CA TYR A 467 31.04 11.47 -21.91
C TYR A 467 30.49 11.16 -20.52
N LEU A 468 30.90 10.02 -19.98
CA LEU A 468 30.59 9.57 -18.64
C LEU A 468 31.85 9.58 -17.79
N ARG A 469 31.72 10.08 -16.58
CA ARG A 469 32.79 10.08 -15.58
C ARG A 469 32.32 9.24 -14.39
N LEU A 470 33.07 8.21 -14.08
CA LEU A 470 32.87 7.32 -12.92
C LEU A 470 34.17 7.37 -12.08
N GLU A 471 34.04 7.76 -10.82
CA GLU A 471 35.19 7.96 -9.94
C GLU A 471 34.93 7.33 -8.56
N LYS A 472 36.00 6.79 -7.96
CA LYS A 472 35.95 6.44 -6.54
C LYS A 472 35.89 7.70 -5.69
N ILE A 473 34.96 7.75 -4.73
CA ILE A 473 34.95 8.80 -3.72
C ILE A 473 36.12 8.56 -2.77
N PRO A 474 36.98 9.57 -2.52
CA PRO A 474 38.12 9.43 -1.60
C PRO A 474 37.65 9.02 -0.21
N LYS A 475 38.41 8.12 0.46
CA LYS A 475 38.08 7.61 1.80
C LYS A 475 37.85 8.71 2.84
N SER A 476 38.51 9.86 2.70
CA SER A 476 38.33 11.05 3.55
C SER A 476 36.96 11.72 3.40
N GLN A 477 36.31 11.56 2.24
CA GLN A 477 35.00 12.14 1.93
C GLN A 477 33.82 11.17 2.17
N LEU A 478 34.11 9.91 2.48
CA LEU A 478 33.08 8.93 2.77
C LEU A 478 32.51 9.11 4.17
N THR A 479 31.19 9.05 4.28
CA THR A 479 30.49 8.99 5.57
C THR A 479 30.75 7.66 6.29
N LYS A 480 30.46 7.60 7.60
CA LYS A 480 30.61 6.36 8.38
C LYS A 480 29.77 5.22 7.77
N ALA A 481 28.52 5.50 7.38
CA ALA A 481 27.63 4.53 6.76
C ALA A 481 28.17 3.99 5.43
N GLN A 482 28.74 4.86 4.58
CA GLN A 482 29.38 4.45 3.32
C GLN A 482 30.61 3.57 3.55
N LYS A 483 31.43 3.90 4.55
CA LYS A 483 32.59 3.07 4.94
C LYS A 483 32.17 1.67 5.38
N GLU A 484 31.13 1.58 6.22
CA GLU A 484 30.56 0.31 6.68
C GLU A 484 29.94 -0.51 5.52
N ALA A 485 29.21 0.15 4.59
CA ALA A 485 28.64 -0.49 3.42
C ALA A 485 29.70 -1.07 2.48
N ILE A 486 30.80 -0.34 2.28
CA ILE A 486 31.93 -0.79 1.44
C ILE A 486 32.68 -1.94 2.12
N ALA A 487 32.88 -1.88 3.45
CA ALA A 487 33.57 -2.93 4.21
C ALA A 487 32.82 -4.27 4.15
N ARG A 488 31.49 -4.26 4.39
CA ARG A 488 30.64 -5.48 4.30
C ARG A 488 30.72 -6.16 2.93
N LYS A 489 30.85 -5.38 1.84
CA LYS A 489 31.01 -5.94 0.49
C LYS A 489 32.41 -6.52 0.23
N SER A 490 33.45 -5.99 0.87
CA SER A 490 34.81 -6.59 0.73
C SER A 490 34.88 -7.93 1.45
N ASP A 491 34.28 -8.06 2.63
CA ASP A 491 34.30 -9.30 3.40
C ASP A 491 33.57 -10.46 2.68
N ILE A 492 32.47 -10.15 1.96
CA ILE A 492 31.73 -11.17 1.17
C ILE A 492 32.56 -11.64 -0.04
N LEU A 493 33.32 -10.76 -0.68
CA LEU A 493 34.16 -11.11 -1.83
C LEU A 493 35.40 -11.91 -1.43
N ASP A 494 35.95 -11.64 -0.25
CA ASP A 494 37.09 -12.38 0.29
C ASP A 494 36.70 -13.80 0.75
N ILE A 495 35.47 -14.02 1.23
CA ILE A 495 34.95 -15.36 1.57
C ILE A 495 34.65 -16.16 0.30
N ALA A 496 34.12 -15.56 -0.75
CA ALA A 496 33.89 -16.25 -2.03
C ALA A 496 35.16 -16.62 -2.80
N SER A 497 36.28 -15.95 -2.54
CA SER A 497 37.59 -16.25 -3.12
C SER A 497 38.41 -17.29 -2.35
N THR A 498 37.95 -17.72 -1.18
CA THR A 498 38.59 -18.76 -0.33
C THR A 498 37.89 -20.11 -0.41
N GLU A 499 36.78 -20.24 -1.14
CA GLU A 499 36.08 -21.51 -1.40
C GLU A 499 36.28 -22.07 -2.82
N GLU A 500 37.23 -21.52 -3.62
CA GLU A 500 37.80 -22.13 -4.82
C GLU A 500 39.24 -22.67 -4.49
#